data_b76c44c3d617bbecf1bc9d73a243e4ba
#
_entry.id   b76c44c3d617bbecf1bc9d73a243e4ba
#
_cell.length_a   1.000
_cell.length_b   1.000
_cell.length_c   1.000
_cell.angle_alpha   90.00
_cell.angle_beta   90.00
_cell.angle_gamma   90.00
#
_symmetry.space_group_name_H-M   'P 1'
#
loop_
_entity.id
_entity.type
_entity.pdbx_description
1 polymer ?
#
loop_
_entity_poly.entity_id
_entity_poly.type
_entity_poly.pdbx_seq_one_letter_code
_entity_poly.pdbx_strand_id
1 'polypeptide(L)'
;MKRVIIISAIVVQGFNLFAQNAVDNVLTEVEKNNTTLSAFRKSIDAEKLGNKTGLAPQNPEVEFNYLWGNPSAIGNRTDFSIKQSFNFPTAYSYKSQISDLKNEQAELEYHKQRREILLQARLVCVELAYQNALKVELNKRLNNATLIANAYKSKFNSGDASILEYNKAQVNLLNVTNELESIEIERNALLAELATLNGGSSINFTDTLFSMQTIPADFEQWFTSVEANNPLLQWVNQEIAIASKEVKLNTALSLPKFYGGFMSEKVVGQKFQGVTLGVALPLWENKNTAKFAKAHAIAIQGIETDAKLQFYNNMKATHTKVIAMQRNVSDYRSKLALFSNSQLLEKAFNKGEISLTEYMFELSLYFESISKLLEMEMNLNTSIAELNKYQ
;
A
#
# COMPACT_ATOMS: atom_id res chain seq x y z
N MET A 1 -45.68 -9.33 15.07
CA MET A 1 -44.51 -8.44 15.16
C MET A 1 -43.15 -9.15 15.20
N LYS A 2 -42.97 -10.33 15.77
CA LYS A 2 -41.63 -11.02 15.83
C LYS A 2 -41.10 -11.55 14.49
N ARG A 3 -41.97 -11.88 13.51
CA ARG A 3 -41.51 -12.41 12.19
C ARG A 3 -40.97 -11.36 11.21
N VAL A 4 -41.36 -10.09 11.35
CA VAL A 4 -40.91 -9.01 10.48
C VAL A 4 -39.48 -8.54 10.85
N ILE A 5 -39.10 -8.62 12.14
CA ILE A 5 -37.77 -8.24 12.62
C ILE A 5 -36.69 -9.22 12.14
N ILE A 6 -37.00 -10.51 12.02
CA ILE A 6 -36.04 -11.54 11.56
C ILE A 6 -35.77 -11.41 10.06
N ILE A 7 -36.77 -11.03 9.26
CA ILE A 7 -36.58 -10.81 7.80
C ILE A 7 -35.71 -9.54 7.54
N SER A 8 -35.89 -8.47 8.33
CA SER A 8 -35.07 -7.27 8.20
C SER A 8 -33.61 -7.50 8.55
N ALA A 9 -33.31 -8.33 9.58
CA ALA A 9 -31.93 -8.65 9.97
C ALA A 9 -31.21 -9.53 8.92
N ILE A 10 -31.93 -10.48 8.28
CA ILE A 10 -31.36 -11.35 7.25
C ILE A 10 -31.09 -10.56 5.96
N VAL A 11 -31.95 -9.62 5.59
CA VAL A 11 -31.75 -8.77 4.40
C VAL A 11 -30.53 -7.85 4.57
N VAL A 12 -30.33 -7.25 5.76
CA VAL A 12 -29.18 -6.38 6.02
C VAL A 12 -27.86 -7.18 6.02
N GLN A 13 -27.83 -8.40 6.52
CA GLN A 13 -26.63 -9.26 6.47
C GLN A 13 -26.30 -9.73 5.04
N GLY A 14 -27.32 -10.00 4.21
CA GLY A 14 -27.12 -10.40 2.82
C GLY A 14 -26.47 -9.29 1.97
N PHE A 15 -26.85 -8.02 2.15
CA PHE A 15 -26.31 -6.89 1.40
C PHE A 15 -24.85 -6.59 1.73
N ASN A 16 -24.42 -6.79 3.01
CA ASN A 16 -23.03 -6.59 3.40
C ASN A 16 -22.06 -7.61 2.76
N LEU A 17 -22.49 -8.84 2.53
CA LEU A 17 -21.70 -9.86 1.86
C LEU A 17 -21.49 -9.56 0.36
N PHE A 18 -22.48 -8.95 -0.30
CA PHE A 18 -22.35 -8.58 -1.72
C PHE A 18 -21.40 -7.42 -1.94
N ALA A 19 -21.47 -6.36 -1.12
CA ALA A 19 -20.58 -5.21 -1.23
C ALA A 19 -19.11 -5.58 -0.94
N GLN A 20 -18.85 -6.45 0.03
CA GLN A 20 -17.50 -6.95 0.31
C GLN A 20 -16.96 -7.77 -0.87
N ASN A 21 -17.77 -8.62 -1.48
CA ASN A 21 -17.37 -9.41 -2.64
C ASN A 21 -17.02 -8.53 -3.85
N ALA A 22 -17.72 -7.40 -4.06
CA ALA A 22 -17.42 -6.52 -5.19
C ALA A 22 -16.08 -5.80 -5.04
N VAL A 23 -15.77 -5.27 -3.86
CA VAL A 23 -14.46 -4.66 -3.58
C VAL A 23 -13.34 -5.71 -3.69
N ASP A 24 -13.51 -6.89 -3.12
CA ASP A 24 -12.49 -7.95 -3.15
C ASP A 24 -12.25 -8.46 -4.59
N ASN A 25 -13.27 -8.49 -5.44
CA ASN A 25 -13.12 -8.78 -6.87
C ASN A 25 -12.29 -7.72 -7.58
N VAL A 26 -12.55 -6.42 -7.31
CA VAL A 26 -11.76 -5.31 -7.85
C VAL A 26 -10.30 -5.42 -7.41
N LEU A 27 -10.04 -5.69 -6.14
CA LEU A 27 -8.68 -5.83 -5.62
C LEU A 27 -7.94 -7.00 -6.29
N THR A 28 -8.62 -8.12 -6.51
CA THR A 28 -8.05 -9.29 -7.21
C THR A 28 -7.71 -8.95 -8.66
N GLU A 29 -8.58 -8.19 -9.34
CA GLU A 29 -8.36 -7.77 -10.73
C GLU A 29 -7.19 -6.77 -10.82
N VAL A 30 -7.15 -5.77 -9.94
CA VAL A 30 -6.04 -4.81 -9.84
C VAL A 30 -4.73 -5.52 -9.55
N GLU A 31 -4.69 -6.46 -8.60
CA GLU A 31 -3.48 -7.22 -8.30
C GLU A 31 -2.92 -7.96 -9.52
N LYS A 32 -3.81 -8.54 -10.33
CA LYS A 32 -3.43 -9.28 -11.53
C LYS A 32 -2.93 -8.37 -12.67
N ASN A 33 -3.56 -7.21 -12.85
CA ASN A 33 -3.39 -6.39 -14.04
C ASN A 33 -2.45 -5.18 -13.81
N ASN A 34 -2.13 -4.85 -12.54
CA ASN A 34 -1.35 -3.65 -12.22
C ASN A 34 0.06 -3.71 -12.80
N THR A 35 0.37 -2.78 -13.69
CA THR A 35 1.65 -2.70 -14.38
C THR A 35 2.81 -2.32 -13.46
N THR A 36 2.55 -1.50 -12.43
CA THR A 36 3.56 -1.12 -11.43
C THR A 36 3.98 -2.33 -10.62
N LEU A 37 3.03 -3.16 -10.16
CA LEU A 37 3.35 -4.42 -9.45
C LEU A 37 4.13 -5.39 -10.32
N SER A 38 3.75 -5.51 -11.60
CA SER A 38 4.46 -6.36 -12.56
C SER A 38 5.90 -5.88 -12.79
N ALA A 39 6.10 -4.57 -12.96
CA ALA A 39 7.43 -3.98 -13.13
C ALA A 39 8.27 -4.15 -11.85
N PHE A 40 7.66 -3.91 -10.70
CA PHE A 40 8.33 -4.04 -9.40
C PHE A 40 8.75 -5.49 -9.12
N ARG A 41 7.90 -6.48 -9.48
CA ARG A 41 8.27 -7.91 -9.39
C ARG A 41 9.54 -8.23 -10.16
N LYS A 42 9.66 -7.73 -11.40
CA LYS A 42 10.87 -7.91 -12.21
C LYS A 42 12.10 -7.23 -11.59
N SER A 43 11.91 -6.07 -10.95
CA SER A 43 12.98 -5.39 -10.21
C SER A 43 13.47 -6.22 -9.03
N ILE A 44 12.55 -6.80 -8.26
CA ILE A 44 12.88 -7.69 -7.14
C ILE A 44 13.61 -8.96 -7.63
N ASP A 45 13.16 -9.54 -8.74
CA ASP A 45 13.83 -10.72 -9.33
C ASP A 45 15.26 -10.37 -9.79
N ALA A 46 15.47 -9.17 -10.35
CA ALA A 46 16.80 -8.68 -10.72
C ALA A 46 17.68 -8.42 -9.48
N GLU A 47 17.13 -7.83 -8.41
CA GLU A 47 17.82 -7.59 -7.14
C GLU A 47 18.26 -8.90 -6.50
N LYS A 48 17.40 -9.94 -6.48
CA LYS A 48 17.75 -11.27 -5.99
C LYS A 48 18.89 -11.92 -6.75
N LEU A 49 18.98 -11.70 -8.07
CA LEU A 49 20.14 -12.11 -8.86
C LEU A 49 21.37 -11.28 -8.47
N GLY A 50 21.21 -9.98 -8.30
CA GLY A 50 22.27 -9.08 -7.81
C GLY A 50 22.86 -9.53 -6.47
N ASN A 51 21.99 -9.92 -5.52
CA ASN A 51 22.41 -10.40 -4.20
C ASN A 51 23.25 -11.68 -4.25
N LYS A 52 23.14 -12.47 -5.32
CA LYS A 52 23.95 -13.68 -5.56
C LYS A 52 25.30 -13.40 -6.20
N THR A 53 25.59 -12.14 -6.56
CA THR A 53 26.91 -11.77 -7.13
C THR A 53 27.98 -11.71 -6.02
N GLY A 54 29.23 -12.00 -6.38
CA GLY A 54 30.37 -11.90 -5.44
C GLY A 54 30.41 -12.95 -4.32
N LEU A 55 29.59 -14.01 -4.41
CA LEU A 55 29.59 -15.13 -3.47
C LEU A 55 30.73 -16.12 -3.74
N ALA A 56 31.14 -16.24 -5.00
CA ALA A 56 32.22 -17.11 -5.41
C ALA A 56 33.62 -16.56 -5.02
N PRO A 57 34.65 -17.39 -4.96
CA PRO A 57 36.03 -16.93 -4.89
C PRO A 57 36.40 -16.01 -6.07
N GLN A 58 37.45 -15.19 -5.89
CA GLN A 58 38.03 -14.41 -6.96
C GLN A 58 38.45 -15.32 -8.12
N ASN A 59 38.48 -14.80 -9.33
CA ASN A 59 38.96 -15.57 -10.48
C ASN A 59 40.43 -15.93 -10.35
N PRO A 60 40.88 -17.04 -10.94
CA PRO A 60 42.30 -17.35 -11.04
C PRO A 60 43.04 -16.27 -11.82
N GLU A 61 44.19 -15.86 -11.31
CA GLU A 61 45.11 -14.97 -12.00
C GLU A 61 46.04 -15.81 -12.85
N VAL A 62 46.18 -15.54 -14.14
CA VAL A 62 47.14 -16.17 -15.05
C VAL A 62 48.13 -15.11 -15.48
N GLU A 63 49.38 -15.36 -15.25
CA GLU A 63 50.47 -14.44 -15.54
C GLU A 63 51.48 -15.12 -16.48
N PHE A 64 51.94 -14.40 -17.49
CA PHE A 64 52.99 -14.81 -18.41
C PHE A 64 53.97 -13.65 -18.55
N ASN A 65 55.23 -13.90 -18.21
CA ASN A 65 56.32 -12.94 -18.32
C ASN A 65 57.36 -13.43 -19.29
N TYR A 66 57.82 -12.58 -20.22
CA TYR A 66 58.94 -12.79 -21.06
C TYR A 66 59.97 -11.67 -20.82
N LEU A 67 61.12 -12.01 -20.33
CA LEU A 67 62.17 -11.09 -19.89
C LEU A 67 63.38 -11.27 -20.81
N TRP A 68 63.85 -10.18 -21.39
CA TRP A 68 65.08 -10.16 -22.18
C TRP A 68 66.29 -9.99 -21.24
N GLY A 69 67.31 -10.83 -21.47
CA GLY A 69 68.54 -10.73 -20.71
C GLY A 69 69.41 -9.56 -21.15
N ASN A 70 70.03 -8.87 -20.18
CA ASN A 70 71.06 -7.85 -20.41
C ASN A 70 72.24 -8.06 -19.48
N PRO A 71 73.43 -8.42 -19.98
CA PRO A 71 73.82 -8.57 -21.40
C PRO A 71 73.13 -9.78 -22.05
N SER A 72 72.94 -9.77 -23.37
CA SER A 72 72.24 -10.80 -24.13
C SER A 72 72.79 -12.21 -23.95
N ALA A 73 74.00 -12.34 -23.51
CA ALA A 73 74.68 -13.62 -23.22
C ALA A 73 74.02 -14.41 -22.10
N ILE A 74 73.24 -13.79 -21.18
CA ILE A 74 72.51 -14.50 -20.12
C ILE A 74 71.23 -15.16 -20.62
N GLY A 75 70.82 -14.88 -21.88
CA GLY A 75 69.63 -15.39 -22.52
C GLY A 75 68.33 -14.78 -21.99
N ASN A 76 67.18 -15.31 -22.45
CA ASN A 76 65.86 -14.84 -22.08
C ASN A 76 65.25 -15.77 -21.01
N ARG A 77 64.36 -15.17 -20.21
CA ARG A 77 63.57 -15.90 -19.19
C ARG A 77 62.08 -15.85 -19.52
N THR A 78 61.40 -16.97 -19.34
CA THR A 78 59.95 -17.06 -19.51
C THR A 78 59.36 -17.62 -18.21
N ASP A 79 58.44 -16.86 -17.64
CA ASP A 79 57.67 -17.28 -16.44
C ASP A 79 56.21 -17.48 -16.81
N PHE A 80 55.61 -18.52 -16.25
CA PHE A 80 54.17 -18.78 -16.35
C PHE A 80 53.67 -19.13 -14.95
N SER A 81 52.62 -18.47 -14.52
CA SER A 81 51.96 -18.80 -13.25
C SER A 81 50.45 -18.78 -13.35
N ILE A 82 49.80 -19.63 -12.56
CA ILE A 82 48.39 -19.63 -12.28
C ILE A 82 48.23 -19.57 -10.76
N LYS A 83 47.49 -18.59 -10.25
CA LYS A 83 47.30 -18.38 -8.82
C LYS A 83 45.83 -18.19 -8.50
N GLN A 84 45.32 -18.88 -7.49
CA GLN A 84 43.95 -18.74 -6.97
C GLN A 84 44.00 -18.25 -5.53
N SER A 85 43.31 -17.16 -5.26
CA SER A 85 43.21 -16.57 -3.91
C SER A 85 41.88 -16.93 -3.25
N PHE A 86 41.89 -17.15 -1.93
CA PHE A 86 40.72 -17.50 -1.13
C PHE A 86 40.67 -16.65 0.14
N ASN A 87 39.52 -16.05 0.43
CA ASN A 87 39.26 -15.54 1.76
C ASN A 87 39.14 -16.66 2.76
N PHE A 88 39.18 -16.35 4.05
CA PHE A 88 38.95 -17.34 5.08
C PHE A 88 37.57 -18.03 4.87
N PRO A 89 37.46 -19.36 4.93
CA PRO A 89 36.28 -20.13 4.50
C PRO A 89 34.93 -19.63 5.07
N THR A 90 34.92 -19.18 6.34
CA THR A 90 33.72 -18.67 6.99
C THR A 90 33.18 -17.39 6.33
N ALA A 91 34.02 -16.59 5.62
CA ALA A 91 33.59 -15.41 4.91
C ALA A 91 32.57 -15.73 3.80
N TYR A 92 32.78 -16.84 3.07
CA TYR A 92 31.85 -17.26 2.02
C TYR A 92 30.50 -17.71 2.59
N SER A 93 30.53 -18.42 3.74
CA SER A 93 29.32 -18.82 4.43
C SER A 93 28.50 -17.58 4.90
N TYR A 94 29.17 -16.56 5.46
CA TYR A 94 28.45 -15.33 5.88
C TYR A 94 27.96 -14.52 4.69
N LYS A 95 28.70 -14.44 3.58
CA LYS A 95 28.23 -13.81 2.33
C LYS A 95 26.96 -14.48 1.81
N SER A 96 26.92 -15.83 1.77
CA SER A 96 25.74 -16.57 1.35
C SER A 96 24.54 -16.29 2.27
N GLN A 97 24.73 -16.34 3.59
CA GLN A 97 23.66 -16.06 4.55
C GLN A 97 23.13 -14.61 4.43
N ILE A 98 23.99 -13.62 4.18
CA ILE A 98 23.58 -12.24 3.93
C ILE A 98 22.78 -12.15 2.64
N SER A 99 23.22 -12.84 1.57
CA SER A 99 22.50 -12.90 0.31
C SER A 99 21.08 -13.47 0.47
N ASP A 100 20.93 -14.56 1.23
CA ASP A 100 19.64 -15.20 1.50
C ASP A 100 18.72 -14.23 2.29
N LEU A 101 19.22 -13.59 3.34
CA LEU A 101 18.48 -12.60 4.13
C LEU A 101 18.07 -11.39 3.28
N LYS A 102 18.94 -10.89 2.40
CA LYS A 102 18.61 -9.81 1.47
C LYS A 102 17.54 -10.21 0.46
N ASN A 103 17.55 -11.45 0.00
CA ASN A 103 16.51 -11.99 -0.87
C ASN A 103 15.14 -12.06 -0.17
N GLU A 104 15.11 -12.45 1.10
CA GLU A 104 13.89 -12.41 1.92
C GLU A 104 13.43 -10.96 2.15
N GLN A 105 14.36 -10.04 2.41
CA GLN A 105 14.06 -8.61 2.58
C GLN A 105 13.47 -7.99 1.30
N ALA A 106 13.98 -8.36 0.13
CA ALA A 106 13.44 -7.93 -1.16
C ALA A 106 11.99 -8.42 -1.37
N GLU A 107 11.64 -9.64 -0.93
CA GLU A 107 10.24 -10.10 -0.96
C GLU A 107 9.34 -9.30 -0.01
N LEU A 108 9.83 -8.94 1.17
CA LEU A 108 9.06 -8.09 2.09
C LEU A 108 8.78 -6.71 1.49
N GLU A 109 9.73 -6.14 0.73
CA GLU A 109 9.52 -4.89 0.00
C GLU A 109 8.46 -5.03 -1.10
N TYR A 110 8.45 -6.17 -1.81
CA TYR A 110 7.36 -6.47 -2.76
C TYR A 110 6.00 -6.55 -2.07
N HIS A 111 5.91 -7.26 -0.94
CA HIS A 111 4.66 -7.37 -0.19
C HIS A 111 4.18 -6.03 0.36
N LYS A 112 5.10 -5.16 0.79
CA LYS A 112 4.78 -3.80 1.21
C LYS A 112 4.18 -3.00 0.05
N GLN A 113 4.83 -2.98 -1.12
CA GLN A 113 4.34 -2.25 -2.30
C GLN A 113 2.99 -2.79 -2.78
N ARG A 114 2.81 -4.10 -2.77
CA ARG A 114 1.53 -4.76 -3.09
C ARG A 114 0.41 -4.25 -2.18
N ARG A 115 0.66 -4.22 -0.87
CA ARG A 115 -0.34 -3.74 0.10
C ARG A 115 -0.69 -2.26 -0.09
N GLU A 116 0.28 -1.41 -0.45
CA GLU A 116 0.03 0.01 -0.75
C GLU A 116 -0.91 0.17 -1.96
N ILE A 117 -0.64 -0.54 -3.05
CA ILE A 117 -1.47 -0.46 -4.26
C ILE A 117 -2.88 -1.00 -4.01
N LEU A 118 -3.02 -2.11 -3.28
CA LEU A 118 -4.33 -2.66 -2.93
C LEU A 118 -5.10 -1.76 -1.96
N LEU A 119 -4.41 -1.09 -1.02
CA LEU A 119 -5.04 -0.08 -0.18
C LEU A 119 -5.55 1.08 -1.01
N GLN A 120 -4.74 1.63 -1.93
CA GLN A 120 -5.17 2.72 -2.81
C GLN A 120 -6.42 2.31 -3.62
N ALA A 121 -6.43 1.13 -4.23
CA ALA A 121 -7.61 0.63 -4.96
C ALA A 121 -8.84 0.50 -4.04
N ARG A 122 -8.67 0.03 -2.81
CA ARG A 122 -9.76 -0.05 -1.81
C ARG A 122 -10.29 1.33 -1.45
N LEU A 123 -9.43 2.33 -1.26
CA LEU A 123 -9.83 3.70 -0.96
C LEU A 123 -10.64 4.31 -2.10
N VAL A 124 -10.20 4.11 -3.35
CA VAL A 124 -10.96 4.54 -4.55
C VAL A 124 -12.34 3.86 -4.60
N CYS A 125 -12.44 2.56 -4.27
CA CYS A 125 -13.74 1.86 -4.21
C CYS A 125 -14.64 2.43 -3.10
N VAL A 126 -14.10 2.80 -1.93
CA VAL A 126 -14.86 3.44 -0.85
C VAL A 126 -15.42 4.79 -1.32
N GLU A 127 -14.61 5.58 -1.99
CA GLU A 127 -15.04 6.87 -2.51
C GLU A 127 -16.06 6.73 -3.65
N LEU A 128 -15.87 5.78 -4.56
CA LEU A 128 -16.86 5.45 -5.59
C LEU A 128 -18.21 5.02 -4.98
N ALA A 129 -18.22 4.21 -3.92
CA ALA A 129 -19.44 3.82 -3.23
C ALA A 129 -20.17 5.05 -2.65
N TYR A 130 -19.42 6.00 -2.07
CA TYR A 130 -19.95 7.27 -1.60
C TYR A 130 -20.56 8.10 -2.73
N GLN A 131 -19.83 8.30 -3.84
CA GLN A 131 -20.34 9.06 -5.00
C GLN A 131 -21.56 8.40 -5.62
N ASN A 132 -21.57 7.07 -5.71
CA ASN A 132 -22.73 6.31 -6.20
C ASN A 132 -23.96 6.48 -5.28
N ALA A 133 -23.76 6.44 -3.94
CA ALA A 133 -24.83 6.68 -2.97
C ALA A 133 -25.39 8.10 -3.05
N LEU A 134 -24.51 9.11 -3.12
CA LEU A 134 -24.91 10.51 -3.33
C LEU A 134 -25.70 10.68 -4.63
N LYS A 135 -25.24 10.08 -5.73
CA LYS A 135 -25.94 10.11 -7.02
C LYS A 135 -27.37 9.58 -6.91
N VAL A 136 -27.57 8.48 -6.17
CA VAL A 136 -28.92 7.93 -5.94
C VAL A 136 -29.80 8.94 -5.21
N GLU A 137 -29.30 9.57 -4.15
CA GLU A 137 -30.05 10.58 -3.41
C GLU A 137 -30.31 11.86 -4.23
N LEU A 138 -29.32 12.34 -4.99
CA LEU A 138 -29.48 13.51 -5.86
C LEU A 138 -30.48 13.26 -7.00
N ASN A 139 -30.56 12.06 -7.54
CA ASN A 139 -31.59 11.72 -8.53
C ASN A 139 -33.01 11.82 -7.95
N LYS A 140 -33.22 11.41 -6.69
CA LYS A 140 -34.51 11.61 -5.99
C LYS A 140 -34.81 13.11 -5.83
N ARG A 141 -33.83 13.91 -5.41
CA ARG A 141 -33.94 15.36 -5.28
C ARG A 141 -34.26 16.05 -6.62
N LEU A 142 -33.56 15.64 -7.70
CA LEU A 142 -33.75 16.16 -9.05
C LEU A 142 -35.17 15.90 -9.55
N ASN A 143 -35.69 14.69 -9.35
CA ASN A 143 -37.09 14.39 -9.72
C ASN A 143 -38.08 15.27 -8.97
N ASN A 144 -37.90 15.45 -7.66
CA ASN A 144 -38.72 16.31 -6.84
C ASN A 144 -38.64 17.81 -7.29
N ALA A 145 -37.43 18.32 -7.47
CA ALA A 145 -37.18 19.69 -7.92
C ALA A 145 -37.77 19.94 -9.30
N THR A 146 -37.71 18.97 -10.20
CA THR A 146 -38.30 19.04 -11.54
C THR A 146 -39.84 19.16 -11.48
N LEU A 147 -40.49 18.32 -10.64
CA LEU A 147 -41.95 18.37 -10.45
C LEU A 147 -42.39 19.73 -9.90
N ILE A 148 -41.68 20.26 -8.88
CA ILE A 148 -41.96 21.56 -8.29
C ILE A 148 -41.77 22.70 -9.30
N ALA A 149 -40.64 22.71 -10.03
CA ALA A 149 -40.35 23.73 -11.03
C ALA A 149 -41.40 23.79 -12.12
N ASN A 150 -41.87 22.64 -12.61
CA ASN A 150 -42.94 22.54 -13.59
C ASN A 150 -44.30 23.01 -13.03
N ALA A 151 -44.65 22.61 -11.79
CA ALA A 151 -45.89 23.06 -11.14
C ALA A 151 -45.92 24.57 -10.94
N TYR A 152 -44.82 25.19 -10.47
CA TYR A 152 -44.75 26.62 -10.27
C TYR A 152 -44.63 27.40 -11.58
N LYS A 153 -44.10 26.85 -12.64
CA LYS A 153 -44.17 27.41 -13.99
C LYS A 153 -45.63 27.51 -14.47
N SER A 154 -46.40 26.44 -14.27
CA SER A 154 -47.83 26.44 -14.63
C SER A 154 -48.63 27.44 -13.80
N LYS A 155 -48.45 27.47 -12.48
CA LYS A 155 -49.10 28.42 -11.57
C LYS A 155 -48.74 29.86 -11.88
N PHE A 156 -47.49 30.17 -12.23
CA PHE A 156 -47.08 31.49 -12.64
C PHE A 156 -47.78 31.93 -13.95
N ASN A 157 -47.87 31.01 -14.92
CA ASN A 157 -48.55 31.30 -16.18
C ASN A 157 -50.07 31.52 -16.02
N SER A 158 -50.72 30.89 -15.01
CA SER A 158 -52.13 31.10 -14.67
C SER A 158 -52.35 32.27 -13.72
N GLY A 159 -51.31 32.91 -13.21
CA GLY A 159 -51.43 34.01 -12.24
C GLY A 159 -51.60 33.56 -10.78
N ASP A 160 -51.50 32.25 -10.50
CA ASP A 160 -51.68 31.64 -9.17
C ASP A 160 -50.40 31.56 -8.32
N ALA A 161 -49.27 31.98 -8.88
CA ALA A 161 -47.98 32.07 -8.18
C ALA A 161 -47.24 33.36 -8.54
N SER A 162 -46.48 33.88 -7.58
CA SER A 162 -45.62 35.02 -7.78
C SER A 162 -44.38 34.69 -8.61
N ILE A 163 -43.78 35.69 -9.27
CA ILE A 163 -42.48 35.55 -9.97
C ILE A 163 -41.37 35.09 -9.01
N LEU A 164 -41.43 35.45 -7.72
CA LEU A 164 -40.46 35.07 -6.72
C LEU A 164 -40.53 33.57 -6.39
N GLU A 165 -41.71 33.00 -6.32
CA GLU A 165 -41.93 31.57 -6.10
C GLU A 165 -41.51 30.76 -7.33
N TYR A 166 -41.85 31.21 -8.53
CA TYR A 166 -41.36 30.60 -9.77
C TYR A 166 -39.84 30.60 -9.84
N ASN A 167 -39.20 31.76 -9.59
CA ASN A 167 -37.74 31.86 -9.63
C ASN A 167 -37.07 30.98 -8.59
N LYS A 168 -37.61 30.90 -7.34
CA LYS A 168 -37.08 29.98 -6.31
C LYS A 168 -37.11 28.52 -6.77
N ALA A 169 -38.21 28.08 -7.37
CA ALA A 169 -38.33 26.71 -7.87
C ALA A 169 -37.33 26.43 -9.00
N GLN A 170 -37.12 27.41 -9.93
CA GLN A 170 -36.12 27.24 -11.01
C GLN A 170 -34.69 27.25 -10.51
N VAL A 171 -34.34 28.12 -9.55
CA VAL A 171 -32.99 28.15 -8.93
C VAL A 171 -32.71 26.85 -8.17
N ASN A 172 -33.71 26.30 -7.45
CA ASN A 172 -33.55 25.03 -6.79
C ASN A 172 -33.25 23.88 -7.80
N LEU A 173 -34.01 23.81 -8.90
CA LEU A 173 -33.76 22.83 -9.96
C LEU A 173 -32.36 23.01 -10.56
N LEU A 174 -31.92 24.22 -10.83
CA LEU A 174 -30.59 24.53 -11.36
C LEU A 174 -29.50 24.06 -10.40
N ASN A 175 -29.64 24.32 -9.10
CA ASN A 175 -28.64 23.91 -8.09
C ASN A 175 -28.51 22.38 -7.99
N VAL A 176 -29.65 21.67 -7.94
CA VAL A 176 -29.64 20.20 -7.87
C VAL A 176 -29.06 19.57 -9.14
N THR A 177 -29.36 20.15 -10.32
CA THR A 177 -28.78 19.70 -11.59
C THR A 177 -27.24 19.84 -11.58
N ASN A 178 -26.75 21.02 -11.18
CA ASN A 178 -25.33 21.29 -11.12
C ASN A 178 -24.60 20.38 -10.08
N GLU A 179 -25.25 20.09 -8.95
CA GLU A 179 -24.74 19.20 -7.92
C GLU A 179 -24.59 17.75 -8.47
N LEU A 180 -25.57 17.28 -9.24
CA LEU A 180 -25.52 15.98 -9.90
C LEU A 180 -24.41 15.90 -10.96
N GLU A 181 -24.25 16.95 -11.78
CA GLU A 181 -23.17 17.04 -12.76
C GLU A 181 -21.79 17.00 -12.09
N SER A 182 -21.62 17.67 -10.96
CA SER A 182 -20.38 17.66 -10.17
C SER A 182 -20.05 16.24 -9.66
N ILE A 183 -21.04 15.51 -9.16
CA ILE A 183 -20.89 14.12 -8.73
C ILE A 183 -20.48 13.21 -9.90
N GLU A 184 -21.06 13.39 -11.09
CA GLU A 184 -20.69 12.59 -12.27
C GLU A 184 -19.26 12.88 -12.74
N ILE A 185 -18.77 14.11 -12.65
CA ILE A 185 -17.39 14.47 -12.96
C ILE A 185 -16.44 13.75 -12.01
N GLU A 186 -16.68 13.83 -10.70
CA GLU A 186 -15.84 13.18 -9.68
C GLU A 186 -15.85 11.67 -9.81
N ARG A 187 -17.03 11.09 -10.03
CA ARG A 187 -17.18 9.66 -10.24
C ARG A 187 -16.41 9.15 -11.46
N ASN A 188 -16.43 9.92 -12.56
CA ASN A 188 -15.65 9.56 -13.77
C ASN A 188 -14.14 9.67 -13.54
N ALA A 189 -13.67 10.64 -12.75
CA ALA A 189 -12.28 10.77 -12.34
C ALA A 189 -11.82 9.55 -11.51
N LEU A 190 -12.61 9.12 -10.53
CA LEU A 190 -12.34 7.95 -9.71
C LEU A 190 -12.34 6.63 -10.53
N LEU A 191 -13.25 6.49 -11.50
CA LEU A 191 -13.24 5.33 -12.42
C LEU A 191 -12.01 5.33 -13.31
N ALA A 192 -11.52 6.49 -13.74
CA ALA A 192 -10.27 6.60 -14.50
C ALA A 192 -9.04 6.26 -13.63
N GLU A 193 -9.03 6.67 -12.37
CA GLU A 193 -8.00 6.28 -11.40
C GLU A 193 -8.00 4.76 -11.19
N LEU A 194 -9.18 4.17 -10.95
CA LEU A 194 -9.31 2.73 -10.80
C LEU A 194 -8.85 1.96 -12.04
N ALA A 195 -9.17 2.44 -13.24
CA ALA A 195 -8.68 1.89 -14.49
C ALA A 195 -7.15 1.99 -14.59
N THR A 196 -6.55 3.08 -14.15
CA THR A 196 -5.08 3.25 -14.10
C THR A 196 -4.45 2.21 -13.17
N LEU A 197 -5.02 1.99 -12.00
CA LEU A 197 -4.57 0.94 -11.06
C LEU A 197 -4.74 -0.46 -11.65
N ASN A 198 -5.73 -0.66 -12.52
CA ASN A 198 -6.01 -1.92 -13.23
C ASN A 198 -5.27 -2.05 -14.58
N GLY A 199 -4.13 -1.41 -14.72
CA GLY A 199 -3.30 -1.52 -15.93
C GLY A 199 -3.92 -0.93 -17.20
N GLY A 200 -4.81 0.04 -17.06
CA GLY A 200 -5.52 0.71 -18.15
C GLY A 200 -6.86 0.07 -18.53
N SER A 201 -7.22 -1.05 -17.92
CA SER A 201 -8.50 -1.74 -18.16
C SER A 201 -9.61 -1.15 -17.28
N SER A 202 -10.74 -0.77 -17.90
CA SER A 202 -11.87 -0.22 -17.17
C SER A 202 -12.52 -1.25 -16.24
N ILE A 203 -12.88 -0.81 -15.03
CA ILE A 203 -13.65 -1.58 -14.06
C ILE A 203 -15.01 -0.89 -13.89
N ASN A 204 -16.09 -1.65 -13.95
CA ASN A 204 -17.42 -1.15 -13.63
C ASN A 204 -17.70 -1.38 -12.14
N PHE A 205 -17.76 -0.27 -11.38
CA PHE A 205 -18.07 -0.30 -9.95
C PHE A 205 -19.31 0.56 -9.69
N THR A 206 -20.40 -0.10 -9.28
CA THR A 206 -21.73 0.54 -9.11
C THR A 206 -22.28 0.42 -7.70
N ASP A 207 -21.54 -0.18 -6.78
CA ASP A 207 -21.98 -0.35 -5.39
C ASP A 207 -22.19 1.00 -4.72
N THR A 208 -23.27 1.05 -3.93
CA THR A 208 -23.69 2.23 -3.13
C THR A 208 -23.57 1.97 -1.63
N LEU A 209 -23.13 0.78 -1.23
CA LEU A 209 -23.04 0.35 0.16
C LEU A 209 -21.59 0.19 0.57
N PHE A 210 -21.31 0.58 1.81
CA PHE A 210 -20.03 0.33 2.45
C PHE A 210 -20.03 -1.04 3.12
N SER A 211 -18.94 -1.79 2.93
CA SER A 211 -18.69 -3.03 3.67
C SER A 211 -18.44 -2.68 5.14
N MET A 212 -19.39 -2.94 6.02
CA MET A 212 -19.20 -2.74 7.45
C MET A 212 -18.31 -3.84 8.03
N GLN A 213 -17.01 -3.59 8.11
CA GLN A 213 -16.11 -4.44 8.89
C GLN A 213 -16.17 -4.01 10.36
N THR A 214 -16.39 -4.98 11.24
CA THR A 214 -16.32 -4.75 12.69
C THR A 214 -14.87 -4.88 13.15
N ILE A 215 -14.36 -3.83 13.77
CA ILE A 215 -13.04 -3.85 14.40
C ILE A 215 -13.23 -4.31 15.86
N PRO A 216 -12.44 -5.29 16.35
CA PRO A 216 -12.46 -5.68 17.74
C PRO A 216 -12.22 -4.48 18.67
N ALA A 217 -12.99 -4.37 19.75
CA ALA A 217 -12.86 -3.26 20.69
C ALA A 217 -11.57 -3.34 21.52
N ASP A 218 -11.05 -4.53 21.75
CA ASP A 218 -9.79 -4.75 22.45
C ASP A 218 -8.62 -4.51 21.49
N PHE A 219 -7.91 -3.40 21.72
CA PHE A 219 -6.77 -3.01 20.91
C PHE A 219 -5.59 -3.97 21.06
N GLU A 220 -5.27 -4.43 22.26
CA GLU A 220 -4.07 -5.25 22.49
C GLU A 220 -4.20 -6.62 21.81
N GLN A 221 -5.36 -7.24 21.89
CA GLN A 221 -5.64 -8.50 21.20
C GLN A 221 -5.58 -8.34 19.69
N TRP A 222 -6.17 -7.27 19.17
CA TRP A 222 -6.15 -6.96 17.73
C TRP A 222 -4.73 -6.64 17.26
N PHE A 223 -3.98 -5.81 18.00
CA PHE A 223 -2.63 -5.36 17.66
C PHE A 223 -1.64 -6.51 17.53
N THR A 224 -1.73 -7.52 18.42
CA THR A 224 -0.84 -8.68 18.37
C THR A 224 -0.88 -9.39 17.00
N SER A 225 -2.06 -9.50 16.38
CA SER A 225 -2.20 -10.11 15.05
C SER A 225 -1.64 -9.22 13.93
N VAL A 226 -1.77 -7.92 14.06
CA VAL A 226 -1.31 -6.92 13.08
C VAL A 226 0.20 -6.75 13.14
N GLU A 227 0.79 -6.72 14.33
CA GLU A 227 2.23 -6.59 14.54
C GLU A 227 2.99 -7.73 13.85
N ALA A 228 2.53 -8.98 14.04
CA ALA A 228 3.17 -10.16 13.46
C ALA A 228 3.20 -10.13 11.92
N ASN A 229 2.18 -9.54 11.31
CA ASN A 229 2.00 -9.49 9.85
C ASN A 229 2.52 -8.20 9.19
N ASN A 230 3.07 -7.24 9.96
CA ASN A 230 3.53 -5.97 9.43
C ASN A 230 4.84 -6.14 8.63
N PRO A 231 4.84 -5.92 7.29
CA PRO A 231 6.05 -6.06 6.48
C PRO A 231 7.16 -5.10 6.86
N LEU A 232 6.83 -3.90 7.37
CA LEU A 232 7.84 -2.94 7.81
C LEU A 232 8.62 -3.46 9.02
N LEU A 233 7.93 -3.99 10.02
CA LEU A 233 8.58 -4.57 11.20
C LEU A 233 9.36 -5.84 10.84
N GLN A 234 8.82 -6.67 9.96
CA GLN A 234 9.53 -7.84 9.42
C GLN A 234 10.80 -7.40 8.65
N TRP A 235 10.71 -6.35 7.84
CA TRP A 235 11.85 -5.78 7.11
C TRP A 235 12.94 -5.29 8.06
N VAL A 236 12.60 -4.55 9.12
CA VAL A 236 13.56 -4.06 10.13
C VAL A 236 14.20 -5.24 10.89
N ASN A 237 13.44 -6.28 11.20
CA ASN A 237 13.98 -7.50 11.83
C ASN A 237 14.99 -8.20 10.89
N GLN A 238 14.75 -8.26 9.58
CA GLN A 238 15.71 -8.78 8.61
C GLN A 238 16.97 -7.90 8.54
N GLU A 239 16.84 -6.57 8.60
CA GLU A 239 17.99 -5.66 8.63
C GLU A 239 18.89 -5.89 9.84
N ILE A 240 18.31 -6.16 11.02
CA ILE A 240 19.07 -6.58 12.23
C ILE A 240 19.81 -7.89 11.98
N ALA A 241 19.15 -8.88 11.36
CA ALA A 241 19.77 -10.15 11.05
C ALA A 241 20.94 -9.98 10.05
N ILE A 242 20.76 -9.17 9.01
CA ILE A 242 21.79 -8.81 8.03
C ILE A 242 22.97 -8.12 8.74
N ALA A 243 22.72 -7.07 9.52
CA ALA A 243 23.75 -6.33 10.24
C ALA A 243 24.55 -7.22 11.20
N SER A 244 23.89 -8.16 11.88
CA SER A 244 24.56 -9.17 12.70
C SER A 244 25.49 -10.08 11.90
N LYS A 245 25.08 -10.51 10.70
CA LYS A 245 25.92 -11.31 9.80
C LYS A 245 27.06 -10.49 9.19
N GLU A 246 26.85 -9.22 8.91
CA GLU A 246 27.87 -8.29 8.42
C GLU A 246 29.00 -8.09 9.46
N VAL A 247 28.67 -8.03 10.75
CA VAL A 247 29.68 -8.03 11.81
C VAL A 247 30.57 -9.28 11.72
N LYS A 248 29.96 -10.46 11.56
CA LYS A 248 30.68 -11.74 11.44
C LYS A 248 31.50 -11.81 10.15
N LEU A 249 30.95 -11.34 9.03
CA LEU A 249 31.63 -11.26 7.75
C LEU A 249 32.88 -10.36 7.83
N ASN A 250 32.74 -9.14 8.35
CA ASN A 250 33.85 -8.21 8.46
C ASN A 250 34.93 -8.71 9.42
N THR A 251 34.55 -9.50 10.45
CA THR A 251 35.51 -10.18 11.31
C THR A 251 36.23 -11.28 10.54
N ALA A 252 35.51 -12.08 9.74
CA ALA A 252 36.10 -13.14 8.93
C ALA A 252 37.03 -12.63 7.83
N LEU A 253 36.70 -11.50 7.21
CA LEU A 253 37.53 -10.83 6.21
C LEU A 253 38.82 -10.20 6.80
N SER A 254 38.87 -10.03 8.12
CA SER A 254 40.06 -9.59 8.83
C SER A 254 41.02 -10.74 9.17
N LEU A 255 40.62 -11.97 8.87
CA LEU A 255 41.50 -13.16 8.99
C LEU A 255 42.38 -13.31 7.76
N PRO A 256 43.50 -14.09 7.88
CA PRO A 256 44.40 -14.32 6.75
C PRO A 256 43.70 -14.88 5.51
N LYS A 257 44.10 -14.41 4.33
CA LYS A 257 43.70 -14.98 3.04
C LYS A 257 44.70 -16.00 2.60
N PHE A 258 44.27 -17.05 1.95
CA PHE A 258 45.13 -18.09 1.44
C PHE A 258 45.22 -18.04 -0.07
N TYR A 259 46.34 -18.42 -0.64
CA TYR A 259 46.45 -18.67 -2.06
C TYR A 259 47.24 -19.91 -2.37
N GLY A 260 46.86 -20.52 -3.50
CA GLY A 260 47.59 -21.67 -4.05
C GLY A 260 47.72 -21.52 -5.54
N GLY A 261 48.74 -22.09 -6.11
CA GLY A 261 48.97 -22.01 -7.54
C GLY A 261 50.02 -22.92 -8.09
N PHE A 262 50.23 -22.80 -9.38
CA PHE A 262 51.33 -23.45 -10.11
C PHE A 262 52.24 -22.37 -10.72
N MET A 263 53.53 -22.60 -10.72
CA MET A 263 54.54 -21.71 -11.28
C MET A 263 55.53 -22.49 -12.10
N SER A 264 55.91 -21.98 -13.26
CA SER A 264 56.95 -22.51 -14.13
C SER A 264 57.85 -21.38 -14.59
N GLU A 265 59.16 -21.59 -14.48
CA GLU A 265 60.23 -20.68 -14.88
C GLU A 265 61.15 -21.41 -15.87
N LYS A 266 61.48 -20.80 -17.01
CA LYS A 266 62.40 -21.33 -18.00
C LYS A 266 63.51 -20.32 -18.24
N VAL A 267 64.72 -20.70 -18.03
CA VAL A 267 65.96 -19.90 -18.21
C VAL A 267 66.97 -20.73 -18.97
N VAL A 268 67.49 -20.30 -20.09
CA VAL A 268 68.57 -20.90 -20.91
C VAL A 268 68.76 -22.42 -20.68
N GLY A 269 67.86 -23.21 -21.27
CA GLY A 269 67.94 -24.67 -21.25
C GLY A 269 67.55 -25.36 -19.92
N GLN A 270 67.21 -24.59 -18.89
CA GLN A 270 66.72 -25.10 -17.58
C GLN A 270 65.26 -24.73 -17.38
N LYS A 271 64.49 -25.64 -16.77
CA LYS A 271 63.07 -25.40 -16.44
C LYS A 271 62.83 -25.80 -14.98
N PHE A 272 62.30 -24.84 -14.23
CA PHE A 272 61.81 -25.07 -12.88
C PHE A 272 60.30 -25.01 -12.90
N GLN A 273 59.62 -25.87 -12.17
CA GLN A 273 58.17 -25.86 -12.04
C GLN A 273 57.75 -26.44 -10.70
N GLY A 274 56.65 -25.91 -10.14
CA GLY A 274 56.18 -26.35 -8.85
C GLY A 274 54.88 -25.70 -8.43
N VAL A 275 54.46 -26.05 -7.19
CA VAL A 275 53.28 -25.47 -6.56
C VAL A 275 53.69 -24.30 -5.68
N THR A 276 52.86 -23.28 -5.65
CA THR A 276 52.98 -22.11 -4.77
C THR A 276 51.84 -22.15 -3.76
N LEU A 277 52.17 -22.02 -2.49
CA LEU A 277 51.22 -21.84 -1.41
C LEU A 277 51.62 -20.61 -0.58
N GLY A 278 50.67 -19.83 -0.19
CA GLY A 278 50.97 -18.65 0.62
C GLY A 278 49.76 -18.09 1.39
N VAL A 279 50.10 -17.17 2.27
CA VAL A 279 49.14 -16.50 3.17
C VAL A 279 49.33 -15.00 3.06
N ALA A 280 48.23 -14.29 2.82
CA ALA A 280 48.22 -12.82 2.86
C ALA A 280 47.60 -12.36 4.18
N LEU A 281 48.33 -11.55 4.95
CA LEU A 281 47.89 -11.01 6.23
C LEU A 281 47.26 -9.60 6.00
N PRO A 282 45.96 -9.41 6.27
CA PRO A 282 45.27 -8.10 6.05
C PRO A 282 45.59 -7.12 7.21
N LEU A 283 46.82 -6.55 7.25
CA LEU A 283 47.23 -5.65 8.32
C LEU A 283 46.51 -4.33 8.33
N TRP A 284 46.14 -3.80 7.16
CA TRP A 284 45.55 -2.47 6.99
C TRP A 284 44.23 -2.48 6.21
N GLU A 285 43.99 -3.44 5.34
CA GLU A 285 42.88 -3.53 4.37
C GLU A 285 41.52 -3.43 5.04
N ASN A 286 41.32 -4.07 6.18
CA ASN A 286 40.04 -4.14 6.90
C ASN A 286 40.03 -3.29 8.19
N LYS A 287 40.91 -2.24 8.28
CA LYS A 287 40.96 -1.38 9.46
C LYS A 287 39.59 -0.73 9.71
N ASN A 288 39.07 -0.87 10.92
CA ASN A 288 37.77 -0.35 11.38
C ASN A 288 36.51 -0.98 10.77
N THR A 289 36.57 -1.86 9.76
CA THR A 289 35.37 -2.43 9.14
C THR A 289 34.50 -3.20 10.13
N ALA A 290 35.10 -4.04 10.99
CA ALA A 290 34.38 -4.75 12.05
C ALA A 290 33.82 -3.81 13.14
N LYS A 291 34.52 -2.70 13.46
CA LYS A 291 34.02 -1.69 14.40
C LYS A 291 32.82 -0.93 13.83
N PHE A 292 32.93 -0.54 12.56
CA PHE A 292 31.82 0.10 11.85
C PHE A 292 30.59 -0.83 11.80
N ALA A 293 30.76 -2.09 11.40
CA ALA A 293 29.65 -3.06 11.35
C ALA A 293 28.98 -3.24 12.72
N LYS A 294 29.74 -3.27 13.82
CA LYS A 294 29.19 -3.33 15.18
C LYS A 294 28.38 -2.07 15.53
N ALA A 295 28.92 -0.89 15.24
CA ALA A 295 28.24 0.37 15.50
C ALA A 295 26.95 0.48 14.65
N HIS A 296 27.01 0.05 13.39
CA HIS A 296 25.85 -0.01 12.49
C HIS A 296 24.77 -0.95 13.03
N ALA A 297 25.13 -2.15 13.50
CA ALA A 297 24.18 -3.08 14.09
C ALA A 297 23.46 -2.49 15.33
N ILE A 298 24.17 -1.72 16.17
CA ILE A 298 23.56 -1.03 17.31
C ILE A 298 22.62 0.07 16.84
N ALA A 299 22.98 0.82 15.80
CA ALA A 299 22.12 1.86 15.22
C ALA A 299 20.80 1.27 14.66
N ILE A 300 20.86 0.14 13.95
CA ILE A 300 19.68 -0.56 13.44
C ILE A 300 18.76 -1.04 14.57
N GLN A 301 19.31 -1.54 15.70
CA GLN A 301 18.52 -1.89 16.88
C GLN A 301 17.77 -0.66 17.45
N GLY A 302 18.40 0.51 17.45
CA GLY A 302 17.75 1.77 17.83
C GLY A 302 16.61 2.14 16.90
N ILE A 303 16.82 1.99 15.60
CA ILE A 303 15.79 2.23 14.57
C ILE A 303 14.60 1.26 14.75
N GLU A 304 14.87 0.00 15.04
CA GLU A 304 13.82 -1.01 15.28
C GLU A 304 12.95 -0.62 16.49
N THR A 305 13.60 -0.25 17.59
CA THR A 305 12.88 0.17 18.81
C THR A 305 11.97 1.37 18.55
N ASP A 306 12.48 2.37 17.83
CA ASP A 306 11.70 3.56 17.44
C ASP A 306 10.56 3.20 16.48
N ALA A 307 10.82 2.40 15.45
CA ALA A 307 9.81 1.96 14.48
C ALA A 307 8.66 1.19 15.16
N LYS A 308 8.96 0.29 16.10
CA LYS A 308 7.95 -0.43 16.88
C LYS A 308 7.09 0.51 17.72
N LEU A 309 7.72 1.45 18.41
CA LEU A 309 7.01 2.42 19.25
C LEU A 309 6.09 3.32 18.40
N GLN A 310 6.60 3.85 17.29
CA GLN A 310 5.81 4.67 16.37
C GLN A 310 4.65 3.89 15.77
N PHE A 311 4.89 2.66 15.33
CA PHE A 311 3.85 1.80 14.78
C PHE A 311 2.75 1.51 15.82
N TYR A 312 3.13 1.11 17.04
CA TYR A 312 2.18 0.88 18.13
C TYR A 312 1.30 2.10 18.41
N ASN A 313 1.93 3.27 18.57
CA ASN A 313 1.21 4.51 18.88
C ASN A 313 0.28 4.95 17.74
N ASN A 314 0.73 4.84 16.49
CA ASN A 314 -0.09 5.17 15.32
C ASN A 314 -1.30 4.22 15.20
N MET A 315 -1.08 2.92 15.38
CA MET A 315 -2.16 1.94 15.33
C MET A 315 -3.16 2.15 16.48
N LYS A 316 -2.68 2.44 17.68
CA LYS A 316 -3.55 2.74 18.84
C LYS A 316 -4.40 3.99 18.64
N ALA A 317 -3.81 5.05 18.10
CA ALA A 317 -4.53 6.28 17.77
C ALA A 317 -5.59 6.04 16.69
N THR A 318 -5.24 5.34 15.61
CA THR A 318 -6.16 5.03 14.51
C THR A 318 -7.28 4.09 14.97
N HIS A 319 -6.96 3.05 15.73
CA HIS A 319 -7.95 2.14 16.30
C HIS A 319 -8.96 2.87 17.20
N THR A 320 -8.46 3.72 18.12
CA THR A 320 -9.31 4.53 19.00
C THR A 320 -10.23 5.44 18.18
N LYS A 321 -9.69 6.09 17.14
CA LYS A 321 -10.47 6.92 16.20
C LYS A 321 -11.58 6.11 15.52
N VAL A 322 -11.26 4.93 14.99
CA VAL A 322 -12.22 4.06 14.28
C VAL A 322 -13.35 3.63 15.20
N ILE A 323 -13.06 3.18 16.43
CA ILE A 323 -14.09 2.79 17.41
C ILE A 323 -15.02 3.97 17.73
N ALA A 324 -14.47 5.17 17.93
CA ALA A 324 -15.27 6.37 18.16
C ALA A 324 -16.14 6.74 16.93
N MET A 325 -15.59 6.62 15.72
CA MET A 325 -16.32 6.87 14.47
C MET A 325 -17.45 5.85 14.25
N GLN A 326 -17.22 4.55 14.51
CA GLN A 326 -18.26 3.50 14.44
C GLN A 326 -19.45 3.84 15.34
N ARG A 327 -19.16 4.22 16.57
CA ARG A 327 -20.22 4.63 17.51
C ARG A 327 -20.97 5.86 17.01
N ASN A 328 -20.26 6.89 16.55
CA ASN A 328 -20.86 8.14 16.07
C ASN A 328 -21.75 7.92 14.83
N VAL A 329 -21.29 7.13 13.86
CA VAL A 329 -22.08 6.75 12.67
C VAL A 329 -23.34 5.99 13.07
N SER A 330 -23.21 5.01 13.95
CA SER A 330 -24.35 4.21 14.43
C SER A 330 -25.39 5.08 15.16
N ASP A 331 -24.93 5.97 16.03
CA ASP A 331 -25.81 6.90 16.76
C ASP A 331 -26.50 7.89 15.82
N TYR A 332 -25.77 8.45 14.87
CA TYR A 332 -26.34 9.39 13.90
C TYR A 332 -27.35 8.70 12.98
N ARG A 333 -27.03 7.53 12.45
CA ARG A 333 -27.93 6.74 11.59
C ARG A 333 -29.24 6.39 12.29
N SER A 334 -29.16 5.91 13.54
CA SER A 334 -30.36 5.54 14.32
C SER A 334 -31.24 6.75 14.64
N LYS A 335 -30.64 7.89 15.01
CA LYS A 335 -31.41 9.14 15.25
C LYS A 335 -32.03 9.68 13.97
N LEU A 336 -31.29 9.72 12.86
CA LEU A 336 -31.82 10.19 11.58
C LEU A 336 -33.01 9.33 11.10
N ALA A 337 -32.94 8.00 11.30
CA ALA A 337 -34.07 7.12 10.96
C ALA A 337 -35.35 7.42 11.79
N LEU A 338 -35.20 7.87 13.05
CA LEU A 338 -36.36 8.25 13.88
C LEU A 338 -37.01 9.59 13.42
N PHE A 339 -36.23 10.48 12.86
CA PHE A 339 -36.68 11.83 12.46
C PHE A 339 -36.91 12.00 10.96
N SER A 340 -36.95 10.89 10.20
CA SER A 340 -37.22 10.91 8.75
C SER A 340 -38.69 11.22 8.47
N ASN A 341 -38.98 12.49 8.09
CA ASN A 341 -40.32 12.99 7.87
C ASN A 341 -40.63 13.37 6.39
N SER A 342 -39.77 12.95 5.44
CA SER A 342 -39.88 13.39 4.03
C SER A 342 -41.23 13.13 3.39
N GLN A 343 -41.88 11.98 3.69
CA GLN A 343 -43.25 11.68 3.18
C GLN A 343 -44.34 12.53 3.84
N LEU A 344 -44.16 12.92 5.10
CA LEU A 344 -45.09 13.80 5.79
C LEU A 344 -45.00 15.25 5.24
N LEU A 345 -43.78 15.70 4.99
CA LEU A 345 -43.53 17.00 4.34
C LEU A 345 -44.18 17.10 2.95
N GLU A 346 -44.01 16.04 2.14
CA GLU A 346 -44.63 15.97 0.82
C GLU A 346 -46.17 16.05 0.90
N LYS A 347 -46.77 15.29 1.85
CA LYS A 347 -48.23 15.32 2.07
C LYS A 347 -48.72 16.69 2.53
N ALA A 348 -48.04 17.34 3.47
CA ALA A 348 -48.38 18.65 4.00
C ALA A 348 -48.32 19.73 2.89
N PHE A 349 -47.25 19.67 2.05
CA PHE A 349 -47.08 20.57 0.93
C PHE A 349 -48.20 20.41 -0.14
N ASN A 350 -48.50 19.14 -0.50
CA ASN A 350 -49.56 18.84 -1.51
C ASN A 350 -50.96 19.24 -1.03
N LYS A 351 -51.20 19.27 0.28
CA LYS A 351 -52.45 19.77 0.88
C LYS A 351 -52.49 21.30 1.06
N GLY A 352 -51.38 22.01 0.81
CA GLY A 352 -51.24 23.43 1.06
C GLY A 352 -51.11 23.82 2.53
N GLU A 353 -50.79 22.88 3.41
CA GLU A 353 -50.59 23.09 4.85
C GLU A 353 -49.27 23.81 5.17
N ILE A 354 -48.28 23.72 4.29
CA ILE A 354 -47.00 24.43 4.35
C ILE A 354 -46.71 25.14 3.01
N SER A 355 -45.97 26.25 3.10
CA SER A 355 -45.54 27.03 1.94
C SER A 355 -44.44 26.31 1.14
N LEU A 356 -44.21 26.69 -0.12
CA LEU A 356 -43.09 26.22 -0.92
C LEU A 356 -41.75 26.45 -0.20
N THR A 357 -41.57 27.61 0.41
CA THR A 357 -40.33 27.99 1.08
C THR A 357 -40.06 27.09 2.28
N GLU A 358 -41.09 26.82 3.11
CA GLU A 358 -40.99 25.90 4.24
C GLU A 358 -40.69 24.48 3.78
N TYR A 359 -41.40 24.00 2.75
CA TYR A 359 -41.17 22.66 2.19
C TYR A 359 -39.74 22.50 1.69
N MET A 360 -39.23 23.47 0.92
CA MET A 360 -37.85 23.42 0.39
C MET A 360 -36.81 23.49 1.52
N PHE A 361 -37.04 24.31 2.54
CA PHE A 361 -36.15 24.43 3.68
C PHE A 361 -36.06 23.10 4.48
N GLU A 362 -37.20 22.56 4.87
CA GLU A 362 -37.25 21.30 5.63
C GLU A 362 -36.65 20.12 4.82
N LEU A 363 -36.93 20.06 3.52
CA LEU A 363 -36.40 19.05 2.64
C LEU A 363 -34.88 19.19 2.46
N SER A 364 -34.35 20.42 2.44
CA SER A 364 -32.90 20.66 2.37
C SER A 364 -32.18 20.19 3.63
N LEU A 365 -32.73 20.38 4.83
CA LEU A 365 -32.18 19.88 6.09
C LEU A 365 -32.13 18.35 6.10
N TYR A 366 -33.19 17.71 5.60
CA TYR A 366 -33.21 16.26 5.49
C TYR A 366 -32.11 15.73 4.56
N PHE A 367 -31.98 16.29 3.38
CA PHE A 367 -30.95 15.88 2.41
C PHE A 367 -29.53 16.18 2.89
N GLU A 368 -29.31 17.32 3.55
CA GLU A 368 -28.02 17.64 4.17
C GLU A 368 -27.65 16.59 5.22
N SER A 369 -28.61 16.15 6.03
CA SER A 369 -28.42 15.11 7.04
C SER A 369 -28.08 13.74 6.42
N ILE A 370 -28.70 13.37 5.29
CA ILE A 370 -28.36 12.14 4.54
C ILE A 370 -26.96 12.26 3.96
N SER A 371 -26.61 13.36 3.32
CA SER A 371 -25.28 13.59 2.75
C SER A 371 -24.21 13.52 3.85
N LYS A 372 -24.49 14.09 5.03
CA LYS A 372 -23.61 14.03 6.20
C LYS A 372 -23.41 12.60 6.70
N LEU A 373 -24.47 11.80 6.76
CA LEU A 373 -24.35 10.37 7.13
C LEU A 373 -23.46 9.61 6.14
N LEU A 374 -23.67 9.79 4.83
CA LEU A 374 -22.86 9.13 3.81
C LEU A 374 -21.39 9.54 3.88
N GLU A 375 -21.10 10.81 4.14
CA GLU A 375 -19.74 11.30 4.36
C GLU A 375 -19.10 10.66 5.61
N MET A 376 -19.85 10.56 6.70
CA MET A 376 -19.37 9.91 7.93
C MET A 376 -19.08 8.42 7.72
N GLU A 377 -19.89 7.73 6.94
CA GLU A 377 -19.72 6.33 6.57
C GLU A 377 -18.50 6.13 5.66
N MET A 378 -18.30 6.99 4.67
CA MET A 378 -17.12 7.01 3.82
C MET A 378 -15.85 7.19 4.67
N ASN A 379 -15.80 8.21 5.54
CA ASN A 379 -14.66 8.50 6.39
C ASN A 379 -14.34 7.35 7.36
N LEU A 380 -15.38 6.68 7.88
CA LEU A 380 -15.23 5.49 8.71
C LEU A 380 -14.60 4.34 7.91
N ASN A 381 -15.11 4.05 6.72
CA ASN A 381 -14.61 2.95 5.90
C ASN A 381 -13.20 3.21 5.37
N THR A 382 -12.85 4.46 5.06
CA THR A 382 -11.48 4.89 4.78
C THR A 382 -10.54 4.57 5.95
N SER A 383 -10.92 4.99 7.17
CA SER A 383 -10.11 4.74 8.37
C SER A 383 -10.01 3.24 8.71
N ILE A 384 -11.05 2.45 8.45
CA ILE A 384 -11.02 0.98 8.59
C ILE A 384 -10.09 0.36 7.54
N ALA A 385 -10.12 0.82 6.30
CA ALA A 385 -9.24 0.32 5.24
C ALA A 385 -7.76 0.57 5.58
N GLU A 386 -7.43 1.76 6.07
CA GLU A 386 -6.10 2.11 6.55
C GLU A 386 -5.66 1.25 7.74
N LEU A 387 -6.56 1.01 8.70
CA LEU A 387 -6.30 0.20 9.89
C LEU A 387 -6.03 -1.27 9.50
N ASN A 388 -6.79 -1.81 8.55
CA ASN A 388 -6.71 -3.21 8.10
C ASN A 388 -5.62 -3.45 7.04
N LYS A 389 -4.82 -2.45 6.70
CA LYS A 389 -3.73 -2.58 5.72
C LYS A 389 -2.77 -3.74 6.03
N TYR A 390 -2.63 -4.10 7.31
CA TYR A 390 -1.68 -5.10 7.79
C TYR A 390 -2.32 -6.41 8.27
N GLN A 391 -3.63 -6.57 8.03
CA GLN A 391 -4.33 -7.84 8.29
C GLN A 391 -4.21 -8.86 7.16
#